data_155662db0c74a02802ed823a1470af2f
#
_entry.id   155662db0c74a02802ed823a1470af2f
#
_cell.length_a   1.000
_cell.length_b   1.000
_cell.length_c   1.000
_cell.angle_alpha   90.00
_cell.angle_beta   90.00
_cell.angle_gamma   90.00
#
_symmetry.space_group_name_H-M   'P 1'
#
loop_
_entity.id
_entity.type
_entity.pdbx_description
1 polymer ?
#
loop_
_entity_poly.entity_id
_entity_poly.type
_entity_poly.pdbx_seq_one_letter_code
_entity_poly.pdbx_strand_id
1 'polypeptide(L)'
;MSKVQVMDHPLIQHKVNYIRRKEVGSKEFREIVGEIAALMCYEATRDLKLQDVEIETPICKMVGKELSGKKLAVVPILRAGLGMADGMLSMIPAAKVGHIGLYRDPETYEPVEYYCKLPADCDEREVFVVDPMLATGGSSVAAIQMLKEKGVKHIRFMCIIAAPEGVERMQKEHPDVDIYIGALDEKLNEHKYIIPGLGDAGDRIFGTK
;
A
#
# COMPACT_ATOMS: atom_id res chain seq x y z
N MET A 1 14.96 -11.84 -6.15
CA MET A 1 14.87 -10.37 -6.16
C MET A 1 13.41 -10.01 -6.12
N SER A 2 13.04 -9.08 -5.27
CA SER A 2 11.68 -8.54 -5.21
C SER A 2 11.27 -7.94 -6.55
N LYS A 3 10.00 -8.06 -6.87
CA LYS A 3 9.41 -7.43 -8.05
C LYS A 3 9.17 -5.95 -7.76
N VAL A 4 9.60 -5.07 -8.64
CA VAL A 4 9.15 -3.67 -8.66
C VAL A 4 8.24 -3.50 -9.86
N GLN A 5 6.98 -3.19 -9.60
CA GLN A 5 5.99 -2.99 -10.65
C GLN A 5 5.47 -1.57 -10.60
N VAL A 6 5.83 -0.78 -11.61
CA VAL A 6 5.21 0.53 -11.85
C VAL A 6 3.98 0.29 -12.72
N MET A 7 2.85 0.83 -12.30
CA MET A 7 1.57 0.67 -13.00
C MET A 7 1.55 1.49 -14.28
N ASP A 8 1.19 0.87 -15.40
CA ASP A 8 1.07 1.52 -16.72
C ASP A 8 -0.38 1.67 -17.19
N HIS A 9 -1.34 1.23 -16.35
CA HIS A 9 -2.75 1.27 -16.70
C HIS A 9 -3.25 2.72 -16.86
N PRO A 10 -3.91 3.08 -17.99
CA PRO A 10 -4.32 4.46 -18.29
C PRO A 10 -5.20 5.10 -17.20
N LEU A 11 -6.11 4.36 -16.58
CA LEU A 11 -6.95 4.90 -15.52
C LEU A 11 -6.15 5.25 -14.26
N ILE A 12 -5.15 4.45 -13.90
CA ILE A 12 -4.26 4.74 -12.77
C ILE A 12 -3.47 6.01 -13.06
N GLN A 13 -2.85 6.10 -14.24
CA GLN A 13 -2.08 7.26 -14.65
C GLN A 13 -2.92 8.54 -14.68
N HIS A 14 -4.15 8.46 -15.24
CA HIS A 14 -5.08 9.58 -15.25
C HIS A 14 -5.40 10.08 -13.85
N LYS A 15 -5.75 9.17 -12.92
CA LYS A 15 -6.11 9.51 -11.54
C LYS A 15 -4.92 10.03 -10.74
N VAL A 16 -3.74 9.43 -10.90
CA VAL A 16 -2.50 9.94 -10.28
C VAL A 16 -2.21 11.36 -10.77
N ASN A 17 -2.32 11.62 -12.09
CA ASN A 17 -2.13 12.96 -12.61
C ASN A 17 -3.16 13.96 -12.07
N TYR A 18 -4.39 13.52 -11.83
CA TYR A 18 -5.43 14.38 -11.28
C TYR A 18 -5.13 14.82 -9.85
N ILE A 19 -4.76 13.87 -8.96
CA ILE A 19 -4.46 14.21 -7.55
C ILE A 19 -3.19 15.05 -7.35
N ARG A 20 -2.33 15.15 -8.37
CA ARG A 20 -1.15 16.06 -8.35
C ARG A 20 -1.54 17.53 -8.33
N ARG A 21 -2.72 17.88 -8.85
CA ARG A 21 -3.16 19.26 -8.97
C ARG A 21 -3.38 19.89 -7.60
N LYS A 22 -2.86 21.11 -7.43
CA LYS A 22 -2.91 21.83 -6.17
C LYS A 22 -4.32 22.27 -5.75
N GLU A 23 -5.21 22.45 -6.71
CA GLU A 23 -6.60 22.86 -6.52
C GLU A 23 -7.53 21.73 -6.04
N VAL A 24 -7.10 20.48 -6.07
CA VAL A 24 -7.91 19.35 -5.62
C VAL A 24 -8.06 19.40 -4.10
N GLY A 25 -9.30 19.56 -3.64
CA GLY A 25 -9.63 19.64 -2.22
C GLY A 25 -9.55 18.28 -1.50
N SER A 26 -9.48 18.30 -0.16
CA SER A 26 -9.26 17.08 0.65
C SER A 26 -10.32 16.00 0.45
N LYS A 27 -11.59 16.36 0.21
CA LYS A 27 -12.64 15.37 -0.05
C LYS A 27 -12.35 14.59 -1.32
N GLU A 28 -12.15 15.30 -2.42
CA GLU A 28 -11.90 14.72 -3.73
C GLU A 28 -10.56 13.97 -3.76
N PHE A 29 -9.54 14.51 -3.10
CA PHE A 29 -8.25 13.84 -2.96
C PHE A 29 -8.39 12.47 -2.30
N ARG A 30 -9.13 12.36 -1.18
CA ARG A 30 -9.40 11.07 -0.51
C ARG A 30 -10.14 10.09 -1.40
N GLU A 31 -11.19 10.55 -2.09
CA GLU A 31 -11.99 9.72 -2.99
C GLU A 31 -11.09 9.11 -4.08
N ILE A 32 -10.28 9.92 -4.73
CA ILE A 32 -9.40 9.46 -5.82
C ILE A 32 -8.25 8.59 -5.30
N VAL A 33 -7.69 8.87 -4.11
CA VAL A 33 -6.70 7.98 -3.47
C VAL A 33 -7.29 6.58 -3.26
N GLY A 34 -8.54 6.49 -2.78
CA GLY A 34 -9.24 5.21 -2.63
C GLY A 34 -9.46 4.50 -3.97
N GLU A 35 -9.85 5.23 -5.00
CA GLU A 35 -10.03 4.67 -6.35
C GLU A 35 -8.72 4.15 -6.96
N ILE A 36 -7.62 4.90 -6.80
CA ILE A 36 -6.28 4.44 -7.23
C ILE A 36 -5.91 3.17 -6.46
N ALA A 37 -6.11 3.15 -5.15
CA ALA A 37 -5.79 1.99 -4.32
C ALA A 37 -6.60 0.75 -4.74
N ALA A 38 -7.88 0.90 -5.11
CA ALA A 38 -8.70 -0.19 -5.63
C ALA A 38 -8.16 -0.73 -6.95
N LEU A 39 -7.83 0.13 -7.91
CA LEU A 39 -7.26 -0.27 -9.20
C LEU A 39 -5.89 -0.94 -9.03
N MET A 40 -5.05 -0.41 -8.17
CA MET A 40 -3.74 -1.00 -7.85
C MET A 40 -3.89 -2.35 -7.13
N CYS A 41 -4.88 -2.49 -6.25
CA CYS A 41 -5.21 -3.75 -5.59
C CYS A 41 -5.55 -4.84 -6.61
N TYR A 42 -6.37 -4.53 -7.61
CA TYR A 42 -6.71 -5.45 -8.70
C TYR A 42 -5.45 -5.96 -9.42
N GLU A 43 -4.52 -5.08 -9.76
CA GLU A 43 -3.27 -5.48 -10.42
C GLU A 43 -2.32 -6.24 -9.48
N ALA A 44 -2.18 -5.78 -8.24
CA ALA A 44 -1.27 -6.38 -7.25
C ALA A 44 -1.73 -7.74 -6.73
N THR A 45 -2.96 -8.14 -7.02
CA THR A 45 -3.54 -9.45 -6.62
C THR A 45 -3.64 -10.45 -7.79
N ARG A 46 -3.11 -10.11 -8.95
CA ARG A 46 -3.22 -10.92 -10.19
C ARG A 46 -2.65 -12.34 -10.07
N ASP A 47 -1.68 -12.55 -9.22
CA ASP A 47 -0.96 -13.82 -8.99
C ASP A 47 -1.46 -14.61 -7.79
N LEU A 48 -2.55 -14.19 -7.15
CA LEU A 48 -3.14 -14.94 -6.04
C LEU A 48 -3.59 -16.33 -6.51
N LYS A 49 -3.29 -17.32 -5.68
CA LYS A 49 -3.62 -18.71 -5.97
C LYS A 49 -5.12 -18.97 -5.79
N LEU A 50 -5.66 -19.79 -6.68
CA LEU A 50 -7.03 -20.29 -6.60
C LEU A 50 -7.04 -21.77 -6.24
N GLN A 51 -8.10 -22.21 -5.58
CA GLN A 51 -8.41 -23.60 -5.29
C GLN A 51 -9.77 -23.96 -5.85
N ASP A 52 -9.95 -25.26 -6.13
CA ASP A 52 -11.23 -25.82 -6.54
C ASP A 52 -12.15 -25.97 -5.33
N VAL A 53 -13.42 -25.63 -5.50
CA VAL A 53 -14.47 -25.80 -4.49
C VAL A 53 -15.76 -26.26 -5.15
N GLU A 54 -16.41 -27.27 -4.55
CA GLU A 54 -17.74 -27.69 -4.99
C GLU A 54 -18.76 -26.67 -4.56
N ILE A 55 -19.53 -26.17 -5.51
CA ILE A 55 -20.63 -25.21 -5.28
C ILE A 55 -21.90 -25.71 -5.94
N GLU A 56 -23.05 -25.23 -5.50
CA GLU A 56 -24.34 -25.46 -6.13
C GLU A 56 -24.91 -24.13 -6.62
N THR A 57 -25.16 -24.07 -7.91
CA THR A 57 -25.84 -22.94 -8.55
C THR A 57 -27.35 -23.17 -8.48
N PRO A 58 -28.20 -22.20 -8.80
CA PRO A 58 -29.64 -22.43 -8.93
C PRO A 58 -30.02 -23.49 -9.99
N ILE A 59 -29.09 -23.91 -10.83
CA ILE A 59 -29.33 -24.86 -11.94
C ILE A 59 -28.71 -26.22 -11.69
N CYS A 60 -27.43 -26.27 -11.22
CA CYS A 60 -26.71 -27.54 -11.06
C CYS A 60 -25.53 -27.43 -10.11
N LYS A 61 -24.98 -28.56 -9.68
CA LYS A 61 -23.70 -28.65 -8.99
C LYS A 61 -22.55 -28.43 -9.97
N MET A 62 -21.49 -27.72 -9.53
CA MET A 62 -20.30 -27.53 -10.33
C MET A 62 -19.06 -27.35 -9.44
N VAL A 63 -17.89 -27.44 -10.06
CA VAL A 63 -16.63 -27.04 -9.42
C VAL A 63 -16.32 -25.59 -9.81
N GLY A 64 -16.25 -24.72 -8.82
CA GLY A 64 -15.86 -23.32 -8.97
C GLY A 64 -14.44 -23.08 -8.50
N LYS A 65 -13.99 -21.81 -8.59
CA LYS A 65 -12.68 -21.34 -8.13
C LYS A 65 -12.84 -20.32 -7.02
N GLU A 66 -12.09 -20.48 -5.92
CA GLU A 66 -11.99 -19.52 -4.83
C GLU A 66 -10.52 -19.22 -4.52
N LEU A 67 -10.27 -18.07 -3.89
CA LEU A 67 -8.92 -17.75 -3.38
C LEU A 67 -8.50 -18.81 -2.38
N SER A 68 -7.33 -19.42 -2.61
CA SER A 68 -6.79 -20.46 -1.74
C SER A 68 -6.21 -19.86 -0.44
N GLY A 69 -6.23 -20.65 0.64
CA GLY A 69 -5.61 -20.30 1.92
C GLY A 69 -6.28 -19.15 2.66
N LYS A 70 -5.54 -18.55 3.58
CA LYS A 70 -5.96 -17.33 4.29
C LYS A 70 -5.92 -16.14 3.35
N LYS A 71 -6.97 -15.32 3.43
CA LYS A 71 -7.13 -14.14 2.57
C LYS A 71 -6.17 -13.03 2.99
N LEU A 72 -6.27 -11.88 2.34
CA LEU A 72 -5.37 -10.77 2.52
C LEU A 72 -5.52 -10.08 3.89
N ALA A 73 -4.48 -9.38 4.29
CA ALA A 73 -4.56 -8.32 5.29
C ALA A 73 -3.99 -7.02 4.70
N VAL A 74 -4.61 -5.89 5.07
CA VAL A 74 -4.16 -4.54 4.70
C VAL A 74 -3.62 -3.87 5.95
N VAL A 75 -2.41 -3.33 5.86
CA VAL A 75 -1.74 -2.65 6.96
C VAL A 75 -1.32 -1.26 6.51
N PRO A 76 -2.19 -0.24 6.68
CA PRO A 76 -1.81 1.13 6.40
C PRO A 76 -0.77 1.63 7.40
N ILE A 77 0.24 2.33 6.90
CA ILE A 77 1.15 3.15 7.71
C ILE A 77 0.39 4.42 8.10
N LEU A 78 0.14 4.57 9.39
CA LEU A 78 -0.59 5.74 9.90
C LEU A 78 0.24 7.02 9.73
N ARG A 79 -0.39 8.12 9.38
CA ARG A 79 -1.82 8.37 9.11
C ARG A 79 -2.19 8.19 7.63
N ALA A 80 -1.29 8.55 6.71
CA ALA A 80 -1.59 8.71 5.28
C ALA A 80 -2.09 7.42 4.60
N GLY A 81 -1.56 6.26 5.00
CA GLY A 81 -1.98 4.96 4.47
C GLY A 81 -3.47 4.63 4.63
N LEU A 82 -4.15 5.25 5.62
CA LEU A 82 -5.60 5.08 5.81
C LEU A 82 -6.40 5.43 4.55
N GLY A 83 -5.98 6.44 3.79
CA GLY A 83 -6.65 6.83 2.56
C GLY A 83 -6.70 5.73 1.49
N MET A 84 -5.77 4.77 1.55
CA MET A 84 -5.72 3.65 0.60
C MET A 84 -6.49 2.42 1.09
N ALA A 85 -6.67 2.27 2.40
CA ALA A 85 -7.25 1.05 3.00
C ALA A 85 -8.67 0.80 2.53
N ASP A 86 -9.53 1.81 2.52
CA ASP A 86 -10.94 1.68 2.10
C ASP A 86 -11.08 1.26 0.63
N GLY A 87 -10.21 1.78 -0.23
CA GLY A 87 -10.16 1.39 -1.64
C GLY A 87 -9.84 -0.10 -1.82
N MET A 88 -8.88 -0.62 -1.06
CA MET A 88 -8.55 -2.04 -1.08
C MET A 88 -9.67 -2.91 -0.50
N LEU A 89 -10.30 -2.48 0.59
CA LEU A 89 -11.42 -3.19 1.22
C LEU A 89 -12.65 -3.24 0.31
N SER A 90 -12.86 -2.24 -0.55
CA SER A 90 -13.93 -2.29 -1.54
C SER A 90 -13.75 -3.41 -2.56
N MET A 91 -12.50 -3.77 -2.88
CA MET A 91 -12.15 -4.87 -3.78
C MET A 91 -12.14 -6.22 -3.06
N ILE A 92 -11.71 -6.26 -1.81
CA ILE A 92 -11.59 -7.49 -1.01
C ILE A 92 -12.23 -7.27 0.36
N PRO A 93 -13.57 -7.28 0.45
CA PRO A 93 -14.28 -6.98 1.71
C PRO A 93 -13.96 -7.93 2.86
N ALA A 94 -13.48 -9.14 2.56
CA ALA A 94 -13.07 -10.13 3.56
C ALA A 94 -11.62 -9.96 4.05
N ALA A 95 -10.86 -8.99 3.54
CA ALA A 95 -9.53 -8.69 4.04
C ALA A 95 -9.58 -8.20 5.49
N LYS A 96 -8.61 -8.63 6.29
CA LYS A 96 -8.45 -8.09 7.64
C LYS A 96 -7.60 -6.82 7.59
N VAL A 97 -7.77 -5.96 8.59
CA VAL A 97 -7.02 -4.72 8.69
C VAL A 97 -6.18 -4.73 9.95
N GLY A 98 -4.89 -4.48 9.80
CA GLY A 98 -4.00 -4.09 10.88
C GLY A 98 -3.60 -2.63 10.72
N HIS A 99 -2.94 -2.06 11.72
CA HIS A 99 -2.44 -0.69 11.64
C HIS A 99 -1.05 -0.63 12.24
N ILE A 100 -0.17 0.14 11.63
CA ILE A 100 1.13 0.48 12.18
C ILE A 100 1.32 1.99 12.15
N GLY A 101 1.65 2.54 13.32
CA GLY A 101 1.91 3.97 13.50
C GLY A 101 3.37 4.20 13.83
N LEU A 102 4.00 5.07 13.06
CA LEU A 102 5.39 5.47 13.22
C LEU A 102 5.49 6.99 13.30
N TYR A 103 6.34 7.49 14.16
CA TYR A 103 6.80 8.86 14.11
C TYR A 103 8.32 8.90 13.99
N ARG A 104 8.85 10.01 13.55
CA ARG A 104 10.29 10.23 13.51
C ARG A 104 10.71 10.90 14.81
N ASP A 105 11.58 10.24 15.57
CA ASP A 105 12.15 10.83 16.77
C ASP A 105 12.83 12.16 16.45
N PRO A 106 12.53 13.25 17.17
CA PRO A 106 13.06 14.57 16.85
C PRO A 106 14.56 14.73 17.14
N GLU A 107 15.13 13.87 17.99
CA GLU A 107 16.55 13.94 18.36
C GLU A 107 17.40 12.99 17.50
N THR A 108 16.95 11.73 17.33
CA THR A 108 17.70 10.70 16.59
C THR A 108 17.34 10.64 15.11
N TYR A 109 16.20 11.22 14.71
CA TYR A 109 15.61 11.11 13.39
C TYR A 109 15.27 9.67 12.96
N GLU A 110 15.31 8.72 13.89
CA GLU A 110 14.92 7.34 13.63
C GLU A 110 13.42 7.14 13.72
N PRO A 111 12.85 6.20 12.93
CA PRO A 111 11.45 5.85 13.01
C PRO A 111 11.16 5.05 14.28
N VAL A 112 10.20 5.51 15.07
CA VAL A 112 9.75 4.88 16.32
C VAL A 112 8.30 4.45 16.19
N GLU A 113 8.02 3.17 16.58
CA GLU A 113 6.65 2.66 16.66
C GLU A 113 5.93 3.28 17.86
N TYR A 114 4.76 3.89 17.62
CA TYR A 114 3.87 4.32 18.69
C TYR A 114 2.57 3.51 18.72
N TYR A 115 2.25 2.77 17.69
CA TYR A 115 1.08 1.93 17.62
C TYR A 115 1.29 0.79 16.63
N CYS A 116 0.93 -0.44 17.04
CA CYS A 116 0.84 -1.57 16.15
C CYS A 116 -0.25 -2.53 16.62
N LYS A 117 -1.23 -2.76 15.77
CA LYS A 117 -2.30 -3.74 16.00
C LYS A 117 -2.50 -4.56 14.75
N LEU A 118 -2.22 -5.85 14.82
CA LEU A 118 -2.30 -6.77 13.69
C LEU A 118 -3.38 -7.83 13.92
N PRO A 119 -3.96 -8.42 12.86
CA PRO A 119 -4.73 -9.65 12.96
C PRO A 119 -3.90 -10.77 13.59
N ALA A 120 -4.50 -11.59 14.44
CA ALA A 120 -3.80 -12.66 15.16
C ALA A 120 -3.15 -13.72 14.24
N ASP A 121 -3.69 -13.87 13.02
CA ASP A 121 -3.23 -14.81 11.99
C ASP A 121 -2.47 -14.12 10.85
N CYS A 122 -1.81 -12.99 11.15
CA CYS A 122 -1.13 -12.17 10.15
C CYS A 122 0.06 -12.90 9.50
N ASP A 123 0.66 -13.85 10.21
CA ASP A 123 1.77 -14.70 9.74
C ASP A 123 1.37 -15.71 8.66
N GLU A 124 0.05 -15.96 8.50
CA GLU A 124 -0.51 -16.86 7.49
C GLU A 124 -1.17 -16.11 6.30
N ARG A 125 -1.13 -14.78 6.29
CA ARG A 125 -1.79 -13.93 5.28
C ARG A 125 -0.80 -13.29 4.33
N GLU A 126 -1.27 -12.98 3.12
CA GLU A 126 -0.61 -11.99 2.26
C GLU A 126 -0.91 -10.60 2.84
N VAL A 127 0.11 -9.90 3.29
CA VAL A 127 -0.02 -8.60 3.95
C VAL A 127 0.38 -7.48 3.00
N PHE A 128 -0.58 -6.62 2.68
CA PHE A 128 -0.33 -5.40 1.92
C PHE A 128 -0.05 -4.26 2.89
N VAL A 129 1.18 -3.81 2.93
CA VAL A 129 1.57 -2.57 3.60
C VAL A 129 1.33 -1.42 2.64
N VAL A 130 0.54 -0.43 3.05
CA VAL A 130 0.15 0.67 2.16
C VAL A 130 0.51 2.03 2.74
N ASP A 131 1.10 2.86 1.90
CA ASP A 131 1.41 4.27 2.17
C ASP A 131 1.32 5.02 0.84
N PRO A 132 0.65 6.17 0.73
CA PRO A 132 0.58 6.91 -0.53
C PRO A 132 1.93 7.28 -1.12
N MET A 133 2.96 7.43 -0.29
CA MET A 133 4.25 7.98 -0.72
C MET A 133 5.45 7.11 -0.29
N LEU A 134 6.30 6.77 -1.24
CA LEU A 134 7.61 6.17 -0.99
C LEU A 134 8.71 7.19 -1.35
N ALA A 135 8.99 8.13 -0.43
CA ALA A 135 10.00 9.18 -0.63
C ALA A 135 11.42 8.67 -0.30
N THR A 136 11.86 8.82 0.94
CA THR A 136 13.19 8.31 1.37
C THR A 136 13.20 6.83 1.74
N GLY A 137 12.04 6.19 1.81
CA GLY A 137 11.87 4.82 2.28
C GLY A 137 11.97 4.61 3.79
N GLY A 138 12.27 5.66 4.58
CA GLY A 138 12.52 5.51 6.01
C GLY A 138 11.37 4.87 6.79
N SER A 139 10.16 5.42 6.67
CA SER A 139 8.97 4.90 7.36
C SER A 139 8.57 3.51 6.84
N SER A 140 8.59 3.33 5.51
CA SER A 140 8.18 2.06 4.89
C SER A 140 9.12 0.92 5.24
N VAL A 141 10.43 1.16 5.20
CA VAL A 141 11.45 0.17 5.60
C VAL A 141 11.27 -0.21 7.07
N ALA A 142 11.15 0.79 7.96
CA ALA A 142 10.96 0.52 9.38
C ALA A 142 9.65 -0.23 9.68
N ALA A 143 8.55 0.16 9.03
CA ALA A 143 7.27 -0.53 9.17
C ALA A 143 7.38 -2.01 8.77
N ILE A 144 7.99 -2.29 7.63
CA ILE A 144 8.18 -3.66 7.14
C ILE A 144 9.09 -4.46 8.07
N GLN A 145 10.18 -3.87 8.56
CA GLN A 145 11.07 -4.51 9.53
C GLN A 145 10.29 -4.91 10.80
N MET A 146 9.54 -3.98 11.37
CA MET A 146 8.73 -4.24 12.58
C MET A 146 7.66 -5.32 12.35
N LEU A 147 7.05 -5.36 11.17
CA LEU A 147 6.09 -6.42 10.82
C LEU A 147 6.76 -7.80 10.73
N LYS A 148 7.96 -7.88 10.15
CA LYS A 148 8.76 -9.12 10.10
C LYS A 148 9.14 -9.60 11.50
N GLU A 149 9.54 -8.69 12.39
CA GLU A 149 9.84 -9.00 13.80
C GLU A 149 8.61 -9.53 14.56
N LYS A 150 7.40 -9.12 14.15
CA LYS A 150 6.13 -9.64 14.68
C LYS A 150 5.66 -10.93 13.97
N GLY A 151 6.51 -11.52 13.12
CA GLY A 151 6.27 -12.82 12.48
C GLY A 151 5.53 -12.79 11.15
N VAL A 152 5.28 -11.62 10.57
CA VAL A 152 4.66 -11.52 9.24
C VAL A 152 5.64 -11.99 8.17
N LYS A 153 5.23 -12.97 7.36
CA LYS A 153 6.12 -13.67 6.40
C LYS A 153 5.96 -13.22 4.96
N HIS A 154 4.73 -12.89 4.56
CA HIS A 154 4.39 -12.55 3.18
C HIS A 154 3.95 -11.11 3.12
N ILE A 155 4.85 -10.22 2.67
CA ILE A 155 4.62 -8.78 2.64
C ILE A 155 4.73 -8.28 1.21
N ARG A 156 3.76 -7.48 0.80
CA ARG A 156 3.80 -6.64 -0.40
C ARG A 156 3.65 -5.19 0.01
N PHE A 157 4.40 -4.31 -0.60
CA PHE A 157 4.30 -2.88 -0.36
C PHE A 157 3.63 -2.18 -1.54
N MET A 158 2.70 -1.28 -1.27
CA MET A 158 2.01 -0.53 -2.31
C MET A 158 1.97 0.96 -1.99
N CYS A 159 2.37 1.79 -2.97
CA CYS A 159 2.33 3.24 -2.86
C CYS A 159 1.83 3.90 -4.16
N ILE A 160 1.22 5.07 -4.03
CA ILE A 160 0.69 5.81 -5.18
C ILE A 160 1.82 6.47 -5.96
N ILE A 161 2.74 7.16 -5.27
CA ILE A 161 3.95 7.72 -5.90
C ILE A 161 5.21 7.30 -5.15
N ALA A 162 6.29 7.15 -5.89
CA ALA A 162 7.60 6.83 -5.35
C ALA A 162 8.71 7.69 -5.97
N ALA A 163 9.80 7.88 -5.22
CA ALA A 163 11.08 8.35 -5.74
C ALA A 163 12.05 7.16 -5.89
N PRO A 164 12.98 7.18 -6.85
CA PRO A 164 13.98 6.13 -7.04
C PRO A 164 14.77 5.81 -5.77
N GLU A 165 15.13 6.84 -5.00
CA GLU A 165 15.89 6.70 -3.75
C GLU A 165 15.15 5.83 -2.71
N GLY A 166 13.82 5.99 -2.62
CA GLY A 166 12.99 5.17 -1.74
C GLY A 166 12.88 3.73 -2.20
N VAL A 167 12.75 3.53 -3.51
CA VAL A 167 12.67 2.19 -4.13
C VAL A 167 13.98 1.44 -3.93
N GLU A 168 15.12 2.07 -4.23
CA GLU A 168 16.45 1.48 -4.04
C GLU A 168 16.69 1.09 -2.57
N ARG A 169 16.33 1.96 -1.65
CA ARG A 169 16.45 1.66 -0.22
C ARG A 169 15.56 0.48 0.18
N MET A 170 14.31 0.45 -0.27
CA MET A 170 13.40 -0.64 0.01
C MET A 170 13.92 -1.98 -0.53
N GLN A 171 14.41 -2.02 -1.77
CA GLN A 171 14.99 -3.21 -2.39
C GLN A 171 16.24 -3.70 -1.68
N LYS A 172 17.06 -2.77 -1.16
CA LYS A 172 18.28 -3.10 -0.42
C LYS A 172 17.97 -3.70 0.95
N GLU A 173 17.05 -3.07 1.71
CA GLU A 173 16.76 -3.49 3.08
C GLU A 173 15.77 -4.68 3.13
N HIS A 174 14.87 -4.77 2.14
CA HIS A 174 13.84 -5.81 2.03
C HIS A 174 13.77 -6.42 0.62
N PRO A 175 14.81 -7.16 0.20
CA PRO A 175 14.88 -7.74 -1.14
C PRO A 175 13.85 -8.85 -1.42
N ASP A 176 13.08 -9.24 -0.43
CA ASP A 176 12.01 -10.24 -0.46
C ASP A 176 10.60 -9.62 -0.55
N VAL A 177 10.48 -8.29 -0.52
CA VAL A 177 9.20 -7.58 -0.53
C VAL A 177 8.90 -7.02 -1.92
N ASP A 178 7.81 -7.46 -2.54
CA ASP A 178 7.35 -6.90 -3.81
C ASP A 178 6.80 -5.49 -3.63
N ILE A 179 7.16 -4.59 -4.56
CA ILE A 179 6.81 -3.18 -4.52
C ILE A 179 5.91 -2.83 -5.69
N TYR A 180 4.72 -2.29 -5.41
CA TYR A 180 3.75 -1.85 -6.39
C TYR A 180 3.61 -0.33 -6.32
N ILE A 181 3.82 0.34 -7.45
CA ILE A 181 3.95 1.81 -7.53
C ILE A 181 2.97 2.34 -8.57
N GLY A 182 2.11 3.29 -8.20
CA GLY A 182 1.20 3.94 -9.12
C GLY A 182 1.94 4.80 -10.15
N ALA A 183 2.90 5.60 -9.71
CA ALA A 183 3.82 6.34 -10.58
C ALA A 183 5.20 6.50 -9.92
N LEU A 184 6.25 6.24 -10.68
CA LEU A 184 7.63 6.50 -10.27
C LEU A 184 8.02 7.90 -10.76
N ASP A 185 8.33 8.78 -9.82
CA ASP A 185 8.73 10.16 -10.09
C ASP A 185 10.25 10.31 -10.27
N GLU A 186 10.72 11.53 -10.55
CA GLU A 186 12.09 11.74 -11.00
C GLU A 186 13.13 11.56 -9.89
N LYS A 187 12.90 12.20 -8.72
CA LYS A 187 13.86 12.24 -7.60
C LYS A 187 13.26 12.89 -6.36
N LEU A 188 14.05 12.97 -5.31
CA LEU A 188 13.79 13.82 -4.14
C LEU A 188 14.46 15.19 -4.30
N ASN A 189 13.82 16.25 -3.79
CA ASN A 189 14.45 17.56 -3.63
C ASN A 189 15.30 17.61 -2.33
N GLU A 190 15.93 18.77 -2.07
CA GLU A 190 16.74 19.02 -0.88
C GLU A 190 15.97 18.87 0.45
N HIS A 191 14.65 19.09 0.43
CA HIS A 191 13.76 18.91 1.57
C HIS A 191 13.13 17.52 1.67
N LYS A 192 13.60 16.54 0.86
CA LYS A 192 13.11 15.16 0.79
C LYS A 192 11.67 15.00 0.28
N TYR A 193 11.14 15.97 -0.44
CA TYR A 193 9.89 15.85 -1.18
C TYR A 193 10.13 15.22 -2.54
N ILE A 194 9.19 14.37 -2.97
CA ILE A 194 9.18 13.77 -4.31
C ILE A 194 8.92 14.86 -5.36
N ILE A 195 9.67 14.84 -6.46
CA ILE A 195 9.54 15.76 -7.59
C ILE A 195 9.19 14.97 -8.85
N PRO A 196 8.11 15.32 -9.57
CA PRO A 196 7.19 16.45 -9.34
C PRO A 196 6.25 16.26 -8.16
N GLY A 197 5.98 15.02 -7.71
CA GLY A 197 5.25 14.73 -6.49
C GLY A 197 3.77 15.12 -6.51
N LEU A 198 3.18 15.22 -5.31
CA LEU A 198 1.80 15.67 -5.07
C LEU A 198 1.66 16.47 -3.76
N GLY A 199 2.76 16.90 -3.18
CA GLY A 199 2.79 17.55 -1.85
C GLY A 199 2.81 16.54 -0.71
N ASP A 200 2.32 16.92 0.46
CA ASP A 200 2.14 16.02 1.61
C ASP A 200 0.79 15.31 1.50
N ALA A 201 0.83 13.99 1.27
CA ALA A 201 -0.39 13.19 1.09
C ALA A 201 -1.24 13.13 2.36
N GLY A 202 -0.61 13.07 3.54
CA GLY A 202 -1.33 13.04 4.81
C GLY A 202 -2.10 14.33 5.05
N ASP A 203 -1.47 15.47 4.87
CA ASP A 203 -2.12 16.76 5.02
C ASP A 203 -3.24 16.95 3.99
N ARG A 204 -3.02 16.52 2.76
CA ARG A 204 -4.05 16.60 1.71
C ARG A 204 -5.23 15.67 1.94
N ILE A 205 -5.00 14.45 2.45
CA ILE A 205 -6.05 13.48 2.80
C ILE A 205 -6.90 14.02 3.96
N PHE A 206 -6.25 14.57 5.00
CA PHE A 206 -6.93 14.93 6.25
C PHE A 206 -7.28 16.42 6.37
N GLY A 207 -6.78 17.26 5.48
CA GLY A 207 -7.02 18.70 5.53
C GLY A 207 -6.37 19.37 6.76
N THR A 208 -5.15 18.92 7.11
CA THR A 208 -4.43 19.40 8.31
C THR A 208 -3.51 20.57 8.06
N LYS A 209 -3.45 21.11 6.85
CA LYS A 209 -2.82 22.38 6.46
C LYS A 209 -3.70 23.17 5.53
#